data_2f21558806d021dc828d989c1f9755a4
#
_entry.id   2f21558806d021dc828d989c1f9755a4
#
_cell.length_a   1.000
_cell.length_b   1.000
_cell.length_c   1.000
_cell.angle_alpha   90.00
_cell.angle_beta   90.00
_cell.angle_gamma   90.00
#
_symmetry.space_group_name_H-M   'P 1'
#
loop_
_entity.id
_entity.type
_entity.pdbx_description
1 polymer ?
#
loop_
_entity_poly.entity_id
_entity_poly.type
_entity_poly.pdbx_seq_one_letter_code
_entity_poly.pdbx_strand_id
1 'polypeptide(L)'
;MAEIKVMTNELTSKIEALRTLNTQFKSAVGALESTEASLNSMWEGNAKTAFHNAFTSDKQQMDNFYTAIELYAQKLEVILAKYIQAENTNIELANNRTYK
;
A
#
# COMPACT_ATOMS: atom_id res chain seq x y z
N MET A 1 1.93 -25.38 -14.18
CA MET A 1 1.22 -24.24 -14.82
C MET A 1 0.03 -23.80 -13.99
N ALA A 2 -0.86 -24.73 -13.62
CA ALA A 2 -1.99 -24.38 -12.75
C ALA A 2 -1.54 -23.82 -11.40
N GLU A 3 -0.46 -24.33 -10.84
CA GLU A 3 0.10 -23.85 -9.57
C GLU A 3 0.60 -22.42 -9.67
N ILE A 4 1.26 -22.08 -10.78
CA ILE A 4 1.77 -20.71 -11.03
C ILE A 4 0.60 -19.74 -11.18
N LYS A 5 -0.44 -20.15 -11.90
CA LYS A 5 -1.62 -19.31 -12.10
C LYS A 5 -2.33 -19.06 -10.76
N VAL A 6 -2.46 -20.06 -9.91
CA VAL A 6 -3.03 -19.89 -8.58
C VAL A 6 -2.19 -18.93 -7.75
N MET A 7 -0.87 -19.09 -7.79
CA MET A 7 0.04 -18.23 -7.05
C MET A 7 -0.05 -16.78 -7.51
N THR A 8 -0.12 -16.52 -8.83
CA THR A 8 -0.25 -15.15 -9.35
C THR A 8 -1.58 -14.53 -8.95
N ASN A 9 -2.66 -15.32 -8.93
CA ASN A 9 -3.97 -14.84 -8.47
C ASN A 9 -3.92 -14.48 -6.98
N GLU A 10 -3.25 -15.29 -6.17
CA GLU A 10 -3.07 -15.01 -4.75
C GLU A 10 -2.25 -13.73 -4.53
N LEU A 11 -1.18 -13.54 -5.30
CA LEU A 11 -0.36 -12.33 -5.22
C LEU A 11 -1.16 -11.09 -5.60
N THR A 12 -1.97 -11.19 -6.67
CA THR A 12 -2.85 -10.10 -7.07
C THR A 12 -3.82 -9.72 -5.95
N SER A 13 -4.44 -10.74 -5.33
CA SER A 13 -5.37 -10.52 -4.21
C SER A 13 -4.67 -9.87 -3.02
N LYS A 14 -3.44 -10.28 -2.72
CA LYS A 14 -2.67 -9.70 -1.61
C LYS A 14 -2.29 -8.25 -1.87
N ILE A 15 -1.94 -7.92 -3.10
CA ILE A 15 -1.64 -6.53 -3.49
C ILE A 15 -2.89 -5.67 -3.33
N GLU A 16 -4.04 -6.17 -3.78
CA GLU A 16 -5.32 -5.47 -3.61
C GLU A 16 -5.67 -5.27 -2.14
N ALA A 17 -5.44 -6.32 -1.32
CA ALA A 17 -5.66 -6.24 0.12
C ALA A 17 -4.77 -5.17 0.76
N LEU A 18 -3.50 -5.09 0.33
CA LEU A 18 -2.56 -4.08 0.80
C LEU A 18 -3.08 -2.66 0.49
N ARG A 19 -3.57 -2.44 -0.73
CA ARG A 19 -4.12 -1.14 -1.12
C ARG A 19 -5.37 -0.80 -0.32
N THR A 20 -6.24 -1.77 -0.09
CA THR A 20 -7.46 -1.58 0.71
C THR A 20 -7.10 -1.18 2.14
N LEU A 21 -6.15 -1.88 2.75
CA LEU A 21 -5.68 -1.56 4.10
C LEU A 21 -5.06 -0.18 4.16
N ASN A 22 -4.33 0.20 3.11
CA ASN A 22 -3.70 1.51 3.05
C ASN A 22 -4.75 2.63 2.92
N THR A 23 -5.82 2.39 2.17
CA THR A 23 -6.96 3.32 2.08
C THR A 23 -7.65 3.48 3.44
N GLN A 24 -7.82 2.37 4.16
CA GLN A 24 -8.37 2.40 5.52
C GLN A 24 -7.47 3.17 6.46
N PHE A 25 -6.16 2.99 6.33
CA PHE A 25 -5.19 3.75 7.11
C PHE A 25 -5.32 5.24 6.86
N LYS A 26 -5.43 5.66 5.61
CA LYS A 26 -5.61 7.07 5.25
C LYS A 26 -6.90 7.63 5.85
N SER A 27 -7.99 6.85 5.81
CA SER A 27 -9.26 7.26 6.41
C SER A 27 -9.14 7.41 7.93
N ALA A 28 -8.41 6.50 8.58
CA ALA A 28 -8.16 6.57 10.01
C ALA A 28 -7.36 7.81 10.39
N VAL A 29 -6.37 8.17 9.57
CA VAL A 29 -5.58 9.40 9.78
C VAL A 29 -6.48 10.63 9.66
N GLY A 30 -7.40 10.64 8.67
CA GLY A 30 -8.36 11.73 8.52
C GLY A 30 -9.29 11.86 9.73
N ALA A 31 -9.77 10.74 10.25
CA ALA A 31 -10.60 10.72 11.47
C ALA A 31 -9.83 11.23 12.68
N LEU A 32 -8.56 10.85 12.78
CA LEU A 32 -7.68 11.30 13.86
C LEU A 32 -7.44 12.81 13.78
N GLU A 33 -7.26 13.33 12.57
CA GLU A 33 -7.11 14.76 12.33
C GLU A 33 -8.35 15.53 12.78
N SER A 34 -9.54 15.02 12.48
CA SER A 34 -10.79 15.63 12.93
C SER A 34 -10.92 15.62 14.46
N THR A 35 -10.52 14.52 15.09
CA THR A 35 -10.52 14.40 16.54
C THR A 35 -9.52 15.37 17.17
N GLU A 36 -8.33 15.50 16.56
CA GLU A 36 -7.32 16.44 17.01
C GLU A 36 -7.84 17.89 16.96
N ALA A 37 -8.52 18.26 15.87
CA ALA A 37 -9.09 19.60 15.75
C ALA A 37 -10.08 19.89 16.88
N SER A 38 -10.92 18.91 17.23
CA SER A 38 -11.85 19.03 18.35
C SER A 38 -11.13 19.17 19.69
N LEU A 39 -10.08 18.36 19.91
CA LEU A 39 -9.28 18.43 21.12
C LEU A 39 -8.52 19.74 21.22
N ASN A 40 -7.99 20.22 20.09
CA ASN A 40 -7.23 21.46 20.04
C ASN A 40 -8.07 22.65 20.51
N SER A 41 -9.38 22.64 20.24
CA SER A 41 -10.27 23.69 20.69
C SER A 41 -10.51 23.69 22.20
N MET A 42 -10.19 22.59 22.87
CA MET A 42 -10.34 22.42 24.33
C MET A 42 -9.08 22.76 25.10
N TRP A 43 -7.92 22.77 24.43
CA TRP A 43 -6.65 23.09 25.05
C TRP A 43 -6.42 24.61 25.10
N GLU A 44 -5.68 25.06 26.08
CA GLU A 44 -5.33 26.47 26.22
C GLU A 44 -3.83 26.62 26.46
N GLY A 45 -3.28 27.79 26.06
CA GLY A 45 -1.91 28.16 26.34
C GLY A 45 -0.87 27.25 25.71
N ASN A 46 0.19 26.98 26.46
CA ASN A 46 1.33 26.20 25.98
C ASN A 46 0.96 24.74 25.68
N ALA A 47 0.01 24.18 26.42
CA ALA A 47 -0.45 22.83 26.18
C ALA A 47 -1.08 22.68 24.78
N LYS A 48 -1.84 23.69 24.33
CA LYS A 48 -2.44 23.71 23.02
C LYS A 48 -1.38 23.67 21.92
N THR A 49 -0.36 24.51 22.03
CA THR A 49 0.72 24.60 21.06
C THR A 49 1.52 23.28 21.03
N ALA A 50 1.88 22.76 22.19
CA ALA A 50 2.66 21.51 22.29
C ALA A 50 1.92 20.34 21.70
N PHE A 51 0.62 20.20 21.98
CA PHE A 51 -0.21 19.11 21.46
C PHE A 51 -0.34 19.22 19.95
N HIS A 52 -0.64 20.42 19.44
CA HIS A 52 -0.80 20.65 18.00
C HIS A 52 0.49 20.35 17.23
N ASN A 53 1.64 20.78 17.76
CA ASN A 53 2.94 20.56 17.12
C ASN A 53 3.26 19.06 17.06
N ALA A 54 3.01 18.34 18.16
CA ALA A 54 3.23 16.89 18.21
C ALA A 54 2.36 16.18 17.17
N PHE A 55 1.09 16.53 17.10
CA PHE A 55 0.18 15.93 16.13
C PHE A 55 0.59 16.21 14.69
N THR A 56 0.99 17.48 14.39
CA THR A 56 1.40 17.87 13.05
C THR A 56 2.60 17.05 12.59
N SER A 57 3.58 16.84 13.47
CA SER A 57 4.75 16.03 13.18
C SER A 57 4.37 14.57 12.92
N ASP A 58 3.50 14.00 13.77
CA ASP A 58 3.06 12.62 13.62
C ASP A 58 2.22 12.43 12.36
N LYS A 59 1.36 13.39 12.04
CA LYS A 59 0.55 13.33 10.82
C LYS A 59 1.43 13.30 9.58
N GLN A 60 2.48 14.09 9.54
CA GLN A 60 3.41 14.09 8.42
C GLN A 60 4.04 12.72 8.24
N GLN A 61 4.44 12.07 9.32
CA GLN A 61 5.00 10.72 9.27
C GLN A 61 3.96 9.71 8.77
N MET A 62 2.71 9.83 9.21
CA MET A 62 1.62 8.96 8.74
C MET A 62 1.34 9.16 7.25
N ASP A 63 1.34 10.40 6.78
CA ASP A 63 1.16 10.70 5.35
C ASP A 63 2.32 10.12 4.53
N ASN A 64 3.55 10.21 5.02
CA ASN A 64 4.72 9.64 4.37
C ASN A 64 4.63 8.11 4.32
N PHE A 65 4.13 7.50 5.38
CA PHE A 65 3.92 6.06 5.44
C PHE A 65 2.89 5.62 4.39
N TYR A 66 1.77 6.34 4.30
CA TYR A 66 0.75 6.06 3.28
C TYR A 66 1.35 6.09 1.88
N THR A 67 2.12 7.14 1.58
CA THR A 67 2.76 7.29 0.27
C THR A 67 3.75 6.17 0.01
N ALA A 68 4.53 5.77 1.02
CA ALA A 68 5.49 4.67 0.88
C ALA A 68 4.79 3.35 0.57
N ILE A 69 3.65 3.09 1.21
CA ILE A 69 2.86 1.86 0.94
C ILE A 69 2.29 1.89 -0.47
N GLU A 70 1.80 3.04 -0.94
CA GLU A 70 1.31 3.16 -2.32
C GLU A 70 2.41 2.86 -3.34
N LEU A 71 3.61 3.39 -3.12
CA LEU A 71 4.75 3.12 -3.99
C LEU A 71 5.15 1.65 -3.93
N TYR A 72 5.10 1.06 -2.75
CA TYR A 72 5.41 -0.36 -2.57
C TYR A 72 4.44 -1.24 -3.35
N ALA A 73 3.14 -0.93 -3.26
CA ALA A 73 2.11 -1.66 -4.01
C ALA A 73 2.32 -1.55 -5.52
N GLN A 74 2.67 -0.35 -6.01
CA GLN A 74 2.99 -0.16 -7.43
C GLN A 74 4.18 -1.00 -7.87
N LYS A 75 5.23 -1.06 -7.06
CA LYS A 75 6.40 -1.90 -7.36
C LYS A 75 6.05 -3.37 -7.39
N LEU A 76 5.21 -3.83 -6.47
CA LEU A 76 4.75 -5.21 -6.46
C LEU A 76 3.96 -5.54 -7.73
N GLU A 77 3.11 -4.64 -8.19
CA GLU A 77 2.37 -4.83 -9.44
C GLU A 77 3.30 -4.96 -10.64
N VAL A 78 4.34 -4.14 -10.71
CA VAL A 78 5.32 -4.20 -11.80
C VAL A 78 6.08 -5.52 -11.76
N ILE A 79 6.51 -5.95 -10.57
CA ILE A 79 7.23 -7.21 -10.40
C ILE A 79 6.34 -8.39 -10.81
N LEU A 80 5.08 -8.37 -10.38
CA LEU A 80 4.12 -9.42 -10.72
C LEU A 80 3.88 -9.48 -12.24
N ALA A 81 3.71 -8.33 -12.89
CA ALA A 81 3.52 -8.26 -14.34
C ALA A 81 4.71 -8.85 -15.09
N LYS A 82 5.94 -8.55 -14.64
CA LYS A 82 7.15 -9.09 -15.24
C LYS A 82 7.26 -10.60 -15.01
N TYR A 83 6.86 -11.07 -13.85
CA TYR A 83 6.85 -12.50 -13.55
C TYR A 83 5.89 -13.24 -14.47
N ILE A 84 4.68 -12.74 -14.65
CA ILE A 84 3.69 -13.33 -15.54
C ILE A 84 4.21 -13.36 -16.99
N GLN A 85 4.82 -12.26 -17.44
CA GLN A 85 5.39 -12.17 -18.77
C GLN A 85 6.50 -13.20 -18.97
N ALA A 86 7.39 -13.34 -18.00
CA ALA A 86 8.49 -14.31 -18.06
C ALA A 86 7.96 -15.75 -18.12
N GLU A 87 6.93 -16.07 -17.36
CA GLU A 87 6.32 -17.40 -17.36
C GLU A 87 5.67 -17.71 -18.72
N ASN A 88 4.96 -16.74 -19.29
CA ASN A 88 4.35 -16.91 -20.61
C ASN A 88 5.41 -17.14 -21.68
N THR A 89 6.51 -16.41 -21.63
CA THR A 89 7.63 -16.59 -22.56
C THR A 89 8.24 -17.97 -22.40
N ASN A 90 8.44 -18.44 -21.19
CA ASN A 90 9.00 -19.76 -20.91
C ASN A 90 8.09 -20.88 -21.43
N ILE A 91 6.78 -20.70 -21.30
CA ILE A 91 5.79 -21.68 -21.82
C ILE A 91 5.88 -21.75 -23.34
N GLU A 92 5.97 -20.61 -24.02
CA GLU A 92 6.09 -20.55 -25.48
C GLU A 92 7.37 -21.23 -25.94
N LEU A 93 8.49 -20.99 -25.29
CA LEU A 93 9.76 -21.62 -25.61
C LEU A 93 9.70 -23.14 -25.44
N ALA A 94 9.09 -23.60 -24.36
CA ALA A 94 8.93 -25.02 -24.08
C ALA A 94 8.06 -25.67 -25.16
N ASN A 95 6.96 -25.03 -25.57
CA ASN A 95 6.08 -25.55 -26.62
C ASN A 95 6.80 -25.62 -27.96
N ASN A 96 7.60 -24.63 -28.29
CA ASN A 96 8.37 -24.62 -29.54
C ASN A 96 9.41 -25.74 -29.57
N ARG A 97 10.01 -26.05 -28.44
CA ARG A 97 10.98 -27.17 -28.33
C ARG A 97 10.32 -28.51 -28.51
N THR A 98 9.08 -28.63 -28.14
CA THR A 98 8.34 -29.90 -28.20
C THR A 98 8.17 -30.38 -29.64
N TYR A 99 8.14 -29.48 -30.64
CA TYR A 99 7.95 -29.80 -32.04
C TYR A 99 9.22 -30.22 -32.74
N LYS A 100 10.33 -30.27 -32.11
CA LYS A 100 11.58 -30.73 -32.66
C LYS A 100 11.92 -32.13 -32.23
#